data_f7c3cd45032ac0d953f932678b05c308
#
_entry.id   f7c3cd45032ac0d953f932678b05c308
#
_cell.length_a   1.000
_cell.length_b   1.000
_cell.length_c   1.000
_cell.angle_alpha   90.00
_cell.angle_beta   90.00
_cell.angle_gamma   90.00
#
_symmetry.space_group_name_H-M   'P 1'
#
loop_
_entity.id
_entity.type
_entity.pdbx_description
1 polymer ?
#
loop_
_entity_poly.entity_id
_entity_poly.type
_entity_poly.pdbx_seq_one_letter_code
_entity_poly.pdbx_strand_id
1 'polypeptide(L)'
;MDRKISKITRGLMTVLTVILIALFLTIMVLVSKIQGTARVVNYAGLVRGKTQRIIKLEDAKEPQDEMIESVASFIEGLRYGSDELNLVRLDDRAFQNKMKELDEHFQKLQKEIRQVRKEGYENTEIIEKSETFF
;
A
#
# COMPACT_ATOMS: atom_id res chain seq x y z
N MET A 1 37.42 46.10 17.88
CA MET A 1 36.07 46.00 17.33
C MET A 1 35.91 44.89 16.30
N ASP A 2 36.82 44.76 15.35
CA ASP A 2 36.72 43.79 14.27
C ASP A 2 36.72 42.33 14.72
N ARG A 3 37.45 42.00 15.79
CA ARG A 3 37.48 40.64 16.35
C ARG A 3 36.14 40.20 16.97
N LYS A 4 35.39 41.12 17.61
CA LYS A 4 34.08 40.86 18.20
C LYS A 4 33.03 40.64 17.11
N ILE A 5 33.03 41.51 16.09
CA ILE A 5 32.13 41.39 14.93
C ILE A 5 32.39 40.10 14.18
N SER A 6 33.67 39.72 13.97
CA SER A 6 34.04 38.47 13.32
C SER A 6 33.60 37.23 14.11
N LYS A 7 33.70 37.24 15.42
CA LYS A 7 33.21 36.16 16.29
C LYS A 7 31.70 36.03 16.25
N ILE A 8 30.97 37.14 16.30
CA ILE A 8 29.53 37.20 16.22
C ILE A 8 29.07 36.70 14.84
N THR A 9 29.73 37.16 13.78
CA THR A 9 29.39 36.74 12.39
C THR A 9 29.65 35.25 12.22
N ARG A 10 30.75 34.70 12.71
CA ARG A 10 31.02 33.25 12.66
C ARG A 10 30.00 32.45 13.46
N GLY A 11 29.64 32.91 14.66
CA GLY A 11 28.62 32.29 15.48
C GLY A 11 27.26 32.27 14.77
N LEU A 12 26.89 33.40 14.18
CA LEU A 12 25.64 33.54 13.44
C LEU A 12 25.61 32.61 12.21
N MET A 13 26.69 32.55 11.46
CA MET A 13 26.83 31.67 10.31
C MET A 13 26.76 30.19 10.70
N THR A 14 27.38 29.82 11.81
CA THR A 14 27.32 28.45 12.34
C THR A 14 25.91 28.08 12.73
N VAL A 15 25.20 28.93 13.45
CA VAL A 15 23.77 28.71 13.83
C VAL A 15 22.89 28.58 12.59
N LEU A 16 23.08 29.45 11.62
CA LEU A 16 22.32 29.40 10.36
C LEU A 16 22.56 28.09 9.61
N THR A 17 23.78 27.64 9.53
CA THR A 17 24.17 26.38 8.88
C THR A 17 23.54 25.19 9.59
N VAL A 18 23.53 25.15 10.91
CA VAL A 18 22.90 24.09 11.71
C VAL A 18 21.40 24.06 11.45
N ILE A 19 20.74 25.23 11.42
CA ILE A 19 19.31 25.32 11.13
C ILE A 19 19.01 24.79 9.71
N LEU A 20 19.80 25.16 8.72
CA LEU A 20 19.62 24.66 7.33
C LEU A 20 19.77 23.16 7.24
N ILE A 21 20.77 22.58 7.91
CA ILE A 21 20.96 21.13 7.95
C ILE A 21 19.76 20.44 8.63
N ALA A 22 19.29 20.97 9.75
CA ALA A 22 18.14 20.44 10.46
C ALA A 22 16.88 20.48 9.60
N LEU A 23 16.62 21.58 8.89
CA LEU A 23 15.50 21.70 7.96
C LEU A 23 15.61 20.71 6.80
N PHE A 24 16.80 20.56 6.23
CA PHE A 24 17.07 19.61 5.16
C PHE A 24 16.75 18.17 5.58
N LEU A 25 17.25 17.76 6.75
CA LEU A 25 16.98 16.44 7.30
C LEU A 25 15.50 16.23 7.57
N THR A 26 14.80 17.24 8.09
CA THR A 26 13.35 17.19 8.32
C THR A 26 12.59 16.98 7.00
N ILE A 27 12.95 17.73 5.96
CA ILE A 27 12.34 17.59 4.63
C ILE A 27 12.60 16.20 4.06
N MET A 28 13.81 15.67 4.19
CA MET A 28 14.15 14.31 3.74
C MET A 28 13.29 13.25 4.42
N VAL A 29 13.08 13.35 5.73
CA VAL A 29 12.22 12.43 6.47
C VAL A 29 10.77 12.53 6.03
N LEU A 30 10.25 13.76 5.86
CA LEU A 30 8.87 13.98 5.40
C LEU A 30 8.64 13.44 3.99
N VAL A 31 9.56 13.68 3.06
CA VAL A 31 9.48 13.17 1.69
C VAL A 31 9.51 11.65 1.68
N SER A 32 10.37 11.03 2.49
CA SER A 32 10.43 9.57 2.63
C SER A 32 9.10 8.98 3.13
N LYS A 33 8.46 9.62 4.10
CA LYS A 33 7.12 9.21 4.59
C LYS A 33 6.05 9.33 3.53
N ILE A 34 6.04 10.44 2.79
CA ILE A 34 5.08 10.66 1.70
C ILE A 34 5.24 9.60 0.61
N GLN A 35 6.46 9.28 0.22
CA GLN A 35 6.73 8.22 -0.77
C GLN A 35 6.25 6.85 -0.30
N GLY A 36 6.48 6.50 0.96
CA GLY A 36 5.99 5.27 1.56
C GLY A 36 4.47 5.17 1.53
N THR A 37 3.79 6.26 1.90
CA THR A 37 2.32 6.33 1.86
C THR A 37 1.80 6.27 0.42
N ALA A 38 2.44 6.96 -0.52
CA ALA A 38 2.06 6.91 -1.93
C ALA A 38 2.14 5.50 -2.51
N ARG A 39 3.17 4.72 -2.16
CA ARG A 39 3.27 3.31 -2.55
C ARG A 39 2.14 2.48 -1.98
N VAL A 40 1.81 2.65 -0.71
CA VAL A 40 0.68 1.95 -0.07
C VAL A 40 -0.62 2.23 -0.81
N VAL A 41 -0.90 3.48 -1.13
CA VAL A 41 -2.11 3.87 -1.90
C VAL A 41 -2.09 3.25 -3.29
N ASN A 42 -0.95 3.25 -3.96
CA ASN A 42 -0.80 2.65 -5.29
C ASN A 42 -1.07 1.13 -5.26
N TYR A 43 -0.48 0.40 -4.33
CA TYR A 43 -0.71 -1.04 -4.20
C TYR A 43 -2.14 -1.37 -3.78
N ALA A 44 -2.75 -0.57 -2.92
CA ALA A 44 -4.17 -0.72 -2.58
C ALA A 44 -5.06 -0.57 -3.84
N GLY A 45 -4.75 0.41 -4.69
CA GLY A 45 -5.41 0.58 -5.99
C GLY A 45 -5.19 -0.61 -6.92
N LEU A 46 -3.98 -1.17 -6.97
CA LEU A 46 -3.67 -2.38 -7.74
C LEU A 46 -4.44 -3.60 -7.24
N VAL A 47 -4.55 -3.78 -5.92
CA VAL A 47 -5.38 -4.85 -5.33
C VAL A 47 -6.80 -4.75 -5.82
N ARG A 48 -7.40 -3.56 -5.74
CA ARG A 48 -8.77 -3.32 -6.19
C ARG A 48 -8.94 -3.63 -7.68
N GLY A 49 -8.09 -3.05 -8.53
CA GLY A 49 -8.16 -3.21 -9.98
C GLY A 49 -7.95 -4.66 -10.42
N LYS A 50 -6.94 -5.32 -9.86
CA LYS A 50 -6.64 -6.72 -10.17
C LYS A 50 -7.74 -7.67 -9.67
N THR A 51 -8.32 -7.42 -8.50
CA THR A 51 -9.43 -8.22 -7.98
C THR A 51 -10.65 -8.14 -8.89
N GLN A 52 -11.01 -6.95 -9.35
CA GLN A 52 -12.11 -6.79 -10.31
C GLN A 52 -11.82 -7.54 -11.61
N ARG A 53 -10.59 -7.49 -12.08
CA ARG A 53 -10.19 -8.21 -13.30
C ARG A 53 -10.24 -9.72 -13.12
N ILE A 54 -9.77 -10.23 -11.98
CA ILE A 54 -9.87 -11.66 -11.63
C ILE A 54 -11.32 -12.13 -11.71
N ILE A 55 -12.24 -11.39 -11.11
CA ILE A 55 -13.65 -11.74 -11.08
C ILE A 55 -14.25 -11.78 -12.50
N LYS A 56 -13.97 -10.76 -13.30
CA LYS A 56 -14.46 -10.69 -14.69
C LYS A 56 -13.91 -11.82 -15.56
N LEU A 57 -12.63 -12.13 -15.42
CA LEU A 57 -12.01 -13.20 -16.20
C LEU A 57 -12.46 -14.59 -15.72
N GLU A 58 -12.66 -14.76 -14.43
CA GLU A 58 -13.23 -16.01 -13.89
C GLU A 58 -14.65 -16.24 -14.41
N ASP A 59 -15.48 -15.20 -14.42
CA ASP A 59 -16.83 -15.26 -14.99
C ASP A 59 -16.81 -15.57 -16.50
N ALA A 60 -15.81 -15.09 -17.21
CA ALA A 60 -15.55 -15.40 -18.63
C ALA A 60 -14.91 -16.79 -18.85
N LYS A 61 -14.71 -17.59 -17.81
CA LYS A 61 -14.07 -18.92 -17.82
C LYS A 61 -12.59 -18.87 -18.17
N GLU A 62 -11.92 -17.75 -17.87
CA GLU A 62 -10.48 -17.56 -18.06
C GLU A 62 -9.79 -17.43 -16.69
N PRO A 63 -9.41 -18.54 -16.02
CA PRO A 63 -8.82 -18.47 -14.68
C PRO A 63 -7.47 -17.77 -14.67
N GLN A 64 -7.23 -16.94 -13.64
CA GLN A 64 -6.03 -16.13 -13.47
C GLN A 64 -5.35 -16.40 -12.13
N ASP A 65 -4.79 -17.59 -11.95
CA ASP A 65 -4.16 -18.03 -10.70
C ASP A 65 -2.94 -17.17 -10.33
N GLU A 66 -2.12 -16.80 -11.30
CA GLU A 66 -0.96 -15.92 -11.08
C GLU A 66 -1.39 -14.54 -10.54
N MET A 67 -2.49 -14.02 -11.06
CA MET A 67 -3.02 -12.74 -10.61
C MET A 67 -3.59 -12.84 -9.18
N ILE A 68 -4.22 -13.96 -8.84
CA ILE A 68 -4.70 -14.25 -7.49
C ILE A 68 -3.53 -14.28 -6.50
N GLU A 69 -2.45 -14.97 -6.82
CA GLU A 69 -1.24 -15.00 -5.99
C GLU A 69 -0.60 -13.62 -5.85
N SER A 70 -0.56 -12.85 -6.92
CA SER A 70 -0.05 -11.47 -6.92
C SER A 70 -0.85 -10.58 -5.98
N VAL A 71 -2.19 -10.64 -6.04
CA VAL A 71 -3.06 -9.87 -5.14
C VAL A 71 -2.91 -10.30 -3.70
N ALA A 72 -2.82 -11.60 -3.42
CA ALA A 72 -2.58 -12.12 -2.07
C ALA A 72 -1.26 -11.60 -1.50
N SER A 73 -0.20 -11.58 -2.30
CA SER A 73 1.11 -11.01 -1.93
C SER A 73 1.03 -9.52 -1.63
N PHE A 74 0.28 -8.76 -2.42
CA PHE A 74 0.09 -7.32 -2.20
C PHE A 74 -0.67 -7.03 -0.90
N ILE A 75 -1.72 -7.79 -0.61
CA ILE A 75 -2.49 -7.65 0.63
C ILE A 75 -1.60 -7.96 1.84
N GLU A 76 -0.81 -9.03 1.78
CA GLU A 76 0.13 -9.37 2.84
C GLU A 76 1.16 -8.26 3.04
N GLY A 77 1.73 -7.73 1.96
CA GLY A 77 2.67 -6.61 2.01
C GLY A 77 2.06 -5.34 2.59
N LEU A 78 0.80 -5.06 2.29
CA LEU A 78 0.07 -3.91 2.86
C LEU A 78 -0.21 -4.08 4.35
N ARG A 79 -0.44 -5.30 4.84
CA ARG A 79 -0.68 -5.58 6.26
C ARG A 79 0.58 -5.55 7.10
N TYR A 80 1.64 -6.15 6.61
CA TYR A 80 2.84 -6.46 7.41
C TYR A 80 4.09 -5.74 6.94
N GLY A 81 4.02 -5.06 5.80
CA GLY A 81 5.19 -4.54 5.12
C GLY A 81 5.84 -5.59 4.22
N SER A 82 6.60 -5.17 3.25
CA SER A 82 7.33 -6.04 2.33
C SER A 82 8.58 -5.34 1.82
N ASP A 83 9.74 -5.92 2.05
CA ASP A 83 11.00 -5.43 1.50
C ASP A 83 11.04 -5.62 -0.02
N GLU A 84 10.52 -6.72 -0.50
CA GLU A 84 10.45 -7.05 -1.93
C GLU A 84 9.60 -6.02 -2.72
N LEU A 85 8.49 -5.57 -2.14
CA LEU A 85 7.61 -4.58 -2.74
C LEU A 85 7.94 -3.15 -2.32
N ASN A 86 8.95 -2.95 -1.48
CA ASN A 86 9.26 -1.67 -0.84
C ASN A 86 8.06 -1.06 -0.10
N LEU A 87 7.25 -1.91 0.52
CA LEU A 87 6.10 -1.49 1.31
C LEU A 87 6.47 -1.37 2.77
N VAL A 88 6.18 -0.22 3.36
CA VAL A 88 6.33 0.04 4.78
C VAL A 88 4.99 -0.26 5.46
N ARG A 89 5.02 -0.99 6.57
CA ARG A 89 3.83 -1.21 7.38
C ARG A 89 3.37 0.11 7.98
N LEU A 90 2.12 0.48 7.73
CA LEU A 90 1.50 1.62 8.38
C LEU A 90 0.86 1.16 9.69
N ASP A 91 1.23 1.79 10.81
CA ASP A 91 0.73 1.45 12.14
C ASP A 91 -0.63 2.09 12.47
N ASP A 92 -1.26 2.76 11.52
CA ASP A 92 -2.61 3.30 11.67
C ASP A 92 -3.61 2.16 11.90
N ARG A 93 -4.30 2.20 13.03
CA ARG A 93 -5.28 1.19 13.43
C ARG A 93 -6.44 1.07 12.43
N ALA A 94 -6.95 2.19 11.95
CA ALA A 94 -8.03 2.21 10.97
C ALA A 94 -7.60 1.56 9.66
N PHE A 95 -6.38 1.86 9.20
CA PHE A 95 -5.79 1.25 8.01
C PHE A 95 -5.61 -0.26 8.19
N GLN A 96 -5.04 -0.70 9.31
CA GLN A 96 -4.82 -2.12 9.58
C GLN A 96 -6.14 -2.90 9.69
N ASN A 97 -7.16 -2.32 10.29
CA ASN A 97 -8.50 -2.93 10.35
C ASN A 97 -9.10 -3.07 8.95
N LYS A 98 -8.97 -2.07 8.09
CA LYS A 98 -9.41 -2.14 6.70
C LYS A 98 -8.65 -3.20 5.90
N MET A 99 -7.36 -3.32 6.10
CA MET A 99 -6.56 -4.35 5.43
C MET A 99 -6.91 -5.76 5.89
N LYS A 100 -7.19 -5.94 7.17
CA LYS A 100 -7.68 -7.21 7.71
C LYS A 100 -9.03 -7.59 7.11
N GLU A 101 -9.95 -6.65 7.05
CA GLU A 101 -11.27 -6.83 6.42
C GLU A 101 -11.11 -7.17 4.93
N LEU A 102 -10.26 -6.47 4.22
CA LEU A 102 -9.94 -6.74 2.82
C LEU A 102 -9.38 -8.15 2.61
N ASP A 103 -8.47 -8.58 3.46
CA ASP A 103 -7.88 -9.92 3.41
C ASP A 103 -8.94 -11.01 3.63
N GLU A 104 -9.82 -10.84 4.61
CA GLU A 104 -10.94 -11.74 4.88
C GLU A 104 -11.88 -11.84 3.68
N HIS A 105 -12.24 -10.71 3.06
CA HIS A 105 -13.08 -10.66 1.86
C HIS A 105 -12.40 -11.35 0.67
N PHE A 106 -11.11 -11.14 0.50
CA PHE A 106 -10.34 -11.78 -0.57
C PHE A 106 -10.24 -13.29 -0.39
N GLN A 107 -10.07 -13.77 0.83
CA GLN A 107 -10.08 -15.21 1.13
C GLN A 107 -11.44 -15.84 0.83
N LYS A 108 -12.53 -15.17 1.17
CA LYS A 108 -13.88 -15.60 0.80
C LYS A 108 -14.05 -15.67 -0.72
N LEU A 109 -13.58 -14.66 -1.43
CA LEU A 109 -13.62 -14.64 -2.89
C LEU A 109 -12.84 -15.81 -3.49
N GLN A 110 -11.67 -16.13 -2.96
CA GLN A 110 -10.89 -17.30 -3.40
C GLN A 110 -11.65 -18.61 -3.20
N LYS A 111 -12.36 -18.76 -2.08
CA LYS A 111 -13.21 -19.94 -1.82
C LYS A 111 -14.33 -20.02 -2.84
N GLU A 112 -15.00 -18.92 -3.14
CA GLU A 112 -16.06 -18.87 -4.12
C GLU A 112 -15.57 -19.18 -5.52
N ILE A 113 -14.42 -18.69 -5.92
CA ILE A 113 -13.78 -19.02 -7.19
C ILE A 113 -13.53 -20.52 -7.29
N ARG A 114 -13.00 -21.14 -6.25
CA ARG A 114 -12.79 -22.59 -6.20
C ARG A 114 -14.10 -23.37 -6.31
N GLN A 115 -15.14 -22.90 -5.63
CA GLN A 115 -16.46 -23.52 -5.68
C GLN A 115 -17.09 -23.41 -7.07
N VAL A 116 -16.97 -22.24 -7.71
CA VAL A 116 -17.43 -22.00 -9.08
C VAL A 116 -16.76 -22.94 -10.07
N ARG A 117 -15.46 -23.13 -9.94
CA ARG A 117 -14.71 -24.06 -10.79
C ARG A 117 -15.17 -25.51 -10.63
N LYS A 118 -15.66 -25.86 -9.43
CA LYS A 118 -16.20 -27.20 -9.10
C LYS A 118 -17.62 -27.39 -9.59
N GLU A 119 -18.50 -26.41 -9.40
CA GLU A 119 -19.96 -26.50 -9.61
C GLU A 119 -20.43 -25.94 -10.94
N GLY A 120 -19.58 -25.19 -11.65
CA GLY A 120 -19.88 -24.51 -12.90
C GLY A 120 -20.27 -23.04 -12.70
N TYR A 121 -20.07 -22.26 -13.76
CA TYR A 121 -20.18 -20.80 -13.72
C TYR A 121 -21.61 -20.27 -13.77
N GLU A 122 -22.59 -21.12 -14.14
CA GLU A 122 -23.98 -20.73 -14.35
C GLU A 122 -24.74 -20.48 -13.04
N ASN A 123 -24.27 -21.05 -11.93
CA ASN A 123 -24.93 -20.99 -10.63
C ASN A 123 -24.24 -20.01 -9.66
N THR A 124 -23.49 -19.03 -10.17
CA THR A 124 -22.66 -18.18 -9.32
C THR A 124 -23.06 -16.72 -9.33
N GLU A 125 -23.06 -16.15 -8.15
CA GLU A 125 -23.26 -14.72 -7.90
C GLU A 125 -21.91 -14.00 -7.70
N ILE A 126 -20.85 -14.43 -8.41
CA ILE A 126 -19.51 -13.88 -8.27
C ILE A 126 -19.50 -12.38 -8.52
N ILE A 127 -20.18 -11.91 -9.54
CA ILE A 127 -20.24 -10.48 -9.88
C ILE A 127 -20.96 -9.72 -8.79
N GLU A 128 -22.08 -10.21 -8.30
CA GLU A 128 -22.84 -9.60 -7.21
C GLU A 128 -22.02 -9.54 -5.92
N LYS A 129 -21.34 -10.64 -5.56
CA LYS A 129 -20.46 -10.70 -4.39
C LYS A 129 -19.24 -9.82 -4.54
N SER A 130 -18.75 -9.57 -5.76
CA SER A 130 -17.64 -8.65 -6.01
C SER A 130 -17.99 -7.20 -5.73
N GLU A 131 -19.24 -6.81 -5.93
CA GLU A 131 -19.71 -5.46 -5.63
C GLU A 131 -19.66 -5.18 -4.12
N THR A 132 -19.87 -6.19 -3.28
CA THR A 132 -19.77 -6.07 -1.83
C THR A 132 -18.31 -6.02 -1.34
N PHE A 133 -17.35 -6.45 -2.16
CA PHE A 133 -15.91 -6.40 -1.84
C PHE A 133 -15.38 -4.97 -1.88
N PHE A 134 -15.91 -4.11 -2.70
CA PHE A 134 -15.52 -2.72 -2.90
C PHE A 134 -16.62 -1.75 -2.44
#